data_0d0677b33b0a32b4d959fd31600cbbe5
#
_entry.id   0d0677b33b0a32b4d959fd31600cbbe5
#
_cell.length_a   1.000
_cell.length_b   1.000
_cell.length_c   1.000
_cell.angle_alpha   90.00
_cell.angle_beta   90.00
_cell.angle_gamma   90.00
#
_symmetry.space_group_name_H-M   'P 1'
#
loop_
_entity.id
_entity.type
_entity.pdbx_description
1 polymer ?
#
loop_
_entity_poly.entity_id
_entity_poly.type
_entity_poly.pdbx_seq_one_letter_code
_entity_poly.pdbx_strand_id
1 'polypeptide(L)'
;MIFTGWESPLALLKYELVQLEYEGVQVPKEIAKRVTCLDDESHKMDFDLVDEIYSDLNNLKVSSSFPYEQPYTLTEIKKARPSGPRRFDSIEDKDLLDKFHGAWTGRAVGCALGKPVEGMGIRGQKGLIGRAAIKEYLKNRNHWPLDYYFSGEDVGDDFVVYCPNSQRENIAFMEPDDDIHYTLIALAIMEKYGAEFTWRHIAHTWNSCLPYNVICTAESQAILNYNNASPRSTASDWVTPEYTSLNRNPYREWIGAQIRADGWGYGCAGNPELAAEFAYRDACWTHRANGIYGEMMFAAIIAGAFNVSDPIELIKIGLSEIPSNCKLAEACMQAIEKMKVKKDFYSYMDWVEEDFGDLNGVHTVNNALVVIGALFYGELDFHRSVCFAVEGGWDTDCNGATCGSILGAVHGLSNMESTMIPPLNDTIKPSVIGFQEITMKELAKRTFDVYCSIKNS
;
A
#
# COMPACT_ATOMS: atom_id res chain seq x y z
N MET A 1 -16.22 0.50 26.88
CA MET A 1 -16.23 1.57 25.87
C MET A 1 -15.67 0.99 24.59
N ILE A 2 -16.44 0.96 23.53
CA ILE A 2 -15.99 0.45 22.24
C ILE A 2 -15.47 1.62 21.42
N PHE A 3 -14.22 1.59 21.06
CA PHE A 3 -13.64 2.53 20.11
C PHE A 3 -13.87 1.98 18.70
N THR A 4 -14.47 2.77 17.84
CA THR A 4 -14.84 2.36 16.48
C THR A 4 -13.73 2.58 15.47
N GLY A 5 -12.70 3.30 15.81
CA GLY A 5 -11.62 3.61 14.88
C GLY A 5 -12.10 4.42 13.67
N TRP A 6 -11.85 3.89 12.48
CA TRP A 6 -12.19 4.54 11.23
C TRP A 6 -13.69 4.53 10.91
N GLU A 7 -14.39 3.47 11.29
CA GLU A 7 -15.78 3.23 10.94
C GLU A 7 -16.66 2.99 12.18
N SER A 8 -18.00 3.02 11.98
CA SER A 8 -18.96 2.65 13.01
C SER A 8 -18.85 1.16 13.39
N PRO A 9 -19.29 0.75 14.60
CA PRO A 9 -19.27 -0.66 15.01
C PRO A 9 -20.01 -1.60 14.05
N LEU A 10 -21.10 -1.12 13.46
CA LEU A 10 -21.87 -1.90 12.49
C LEU A 10 -21.11 -2.03 11.15
N ALA A 11 -20.49 -0.95 10.68
CA ALA A 11 -19.67 -1.01 9.47
C ALA A 11 -18.49 -1.97 9.65
N LEU A 12 -17.80 -1.91 10.80
CA LEU A 12 -16.72 -2.85 11.13
C LEU A 12 -17.19 -4.30 11.10
N LEU A 13 -18.37 -4.61 11.68
CA LEU A 13 -18.93 -5.96 11.65
C LEU A 13 -19.28 -6.41 10.22
N LYS A 14 -19.85 -5.54 9.40
CA LYS A 14 -20.15 -5.87 8.00
C LYS A 14 -18.88 -6.18 7.21
N TYR A 15 -17.84 -5.37 7.37
CA TYR A 15 -16.54 -5.65 6.76
C TYR A 15 -15.90 -6.93 7.30
N GLU A 16 -16.03 -7.20 8.61
CA GLU A 16 -15.51 -8.43 9.22
C GLU A 16 -16.16 -9.69 8.64
N LEU A 17 -17.47 -9.67 8.36
CA LEU A 17 -18.14 -10.81 7.70
C LEU A 17 -17.53 -11.07 6.31
N VAL A 18 -17.36 -10.02 5.52
CA VAL A 18 -16.76 -10.12 4.18
C VAL A 18 -15.30 -10.61 4.26
N GLN A 19 -14.53 -10.08 5.20
CA GLN A 19 -13.13 -10.45 5.37
C GLN A 19 -12.98 -11.91 5.80
N LEU A 20 -13.78 -12.38 6.72
CA LEU A 20 -13.77 -13.79 7.17
C LEU A 20 -14.11 -14.75 6.02
N GLU A 21 -15.14 -14.44 5.21
CA GLU A 21 -15.47 -15.24 4.03
C GLU A 21 -14.31 -15.26 3.02
N TYR A 22 -13.65 -14.11 2.84
CA TYR A 22 -12.47 -14.00 1.98
C TYR A 22 -11.28 -14.85 2.49
N GLU A 23 -11.11 -14.95 3.80
CA GLU A 23 -10.10 -15.81 4.46
C GLU A 23 -10.48 -17.31 4.50
N GLY A 24 -11.62 -17.68 3.95
CA GLY A 24 -12.10 -19.06 3.88
C GLY A 24 -12.86 -19.55 5.11
N VAL A 25 -13.31 -18.61 5.95
CA VAL A 25 -14.19 -18.92 7.10
C VAL A 25 -15.65 -18.94 6.64
N GLN A 26 -16.36 -20.01 6.90
CA GLN A 26 -17.81 -20.10 6.63
C GLN A 26 -18.58 -19.46 7.81
N VAL A 27 -19.10 -18.25 7.60
CA VAL A 27 -19.90 -17.57 8.63
C VAL A 27 -21.32 -18.15 8.68
N PRO A 28 -21.79 -18.65 9.86
CA PRO A 28 -23.14 -19.14 10.02
C PRO A 28 -24.19 -18.06 9.74
N LYS A 29 -25.27 -18.40 9.03
CA LYS A 29 -26.36 -17.49 8.67
C LYS A 29 -26.99 -16.80 9.89
N GLU A 30 -27.02 -17.47 11.02
CA GLU A 30 -27.56 -16.97 12.29
C GLU A 30 -26.71 -15.78 12.80
N ILE A 31 -25.37 -15.85 12.68
CA ILE A 31 -24.48 -14.76 13.06
C ILE A 31 -24.64 -13.58 12.08
N ALA A 32 -24.63 -13.84 10.77
CA ALA A 32 -24.84 -12.81 9.76
C ALA A 32 -26.19 -12.08 9.96
N LYS A 33 -27.25 -12.82 10.31
CA LYS A 33 -28.55 -12.23 10.61
C LYS A 33 -28.52 -11.31 11.84
N ARG A 34 -27.79 -11.68 12.89
CA ARG A 34 -27.63 -10.80 14.08
C ARG A 34 -27.01 -9.45 13.71
N VAL A 35 -26.03 -9.44 12.81
CA VAL A 35 -25.41 -8.20 12.30
C VAL A 35 -26.43 -7.33 11.55
N THR A 36 -27.30 -7.95 10.73
CA THR A 36 -28.34 -7.20 9.99
C THR A 36 -29.45 -6.64 10.90
N CYS A 37 -29.60 -7.14 12.13
CA CYS A 37 -30.57 -6.64 13.09
C CYS A 37 -30.03 -5.47 13.95
N LEU A 38 -28.74 -5.13 13.85
CA LEU A 38 -28.18 -3.98 14.56
C LEU A 38 -28.61 -2.65 13.89
N ASP A 39 -28.90 -1.65 14.74
CA ASP A 39 -29.20 -0.28 14.29
C ASP A 39 -27.90 0.56 14.33
N ASP A 40 -27.64 1.31 13.28
CA ASP A 40 -26.43 2.14 13.15
C ASP A 40 -26.54 3.49 13.89
N GLU A 41 -27.71 3.81 14.46
CA GLU A 41 -27.84 4.99 15.31
C GLU A 41 -27.02 4.78 16.60
N SER A 42 -25.90 5.50 16.72
CA SER A 42 -24.89 5.29 17.78
C SER A 42 -25.44 5.33 19.21
N HIS A 43 -26.54 6.06 19.44
CA HIS A 43 -27.21 6.14 20.74
C HIS A 43 -28.14 4.95 21.03
N LYS A 44 -28.41 4.12 20.04
CA LYS A 44 -29.23 2.91 20.16
C LYS A 44 -28.42 1.61 19.94
N MET A 45 -27.11 1.74 19.67
CA MET A 45 -26.26 0.57 19.42
C MET A 45 -26.19 -0.31 20.66
N ASP A 46 -26.52 -1.59 20.48
CA ASP A 46 -26.34 -2.63 21.50
C ASP A 46 -24.88 -3.12 21.48
N PHE A 47 -24.05 -2.50 22.30
CA PHE A 47 -22.63 -2.82 22.38
C PHE A 47 -22.34 -4.20 22.98
N ASP A 48 -23.20 -4.70 23.86
CA ASP A 48 -23.06 -6.04 24.43
C ASP A 48 -23.30 -7.09 23.35
N LEU A 49 -24.30 -6.88 22.50
CA LEU A 49 -24.55 -7.72 21.32
C LEU A 49 -23.40 -7.67 20.31
N VAL A 50 -22.79 -6.49 20.08
CA VAL A 50 -21.58 -6.37 19.23
C VAL A 50 -20.44 -7.21 19.79
N ASP A 51 -20.18 -7.15 21.10
CA ASP A 51 -19.14 -7.95 21.77
C ASP A 51 -19.41 -9.46 21.68
N GLU A 52 -20.67 -9.88 21.88
CA GLU A 52 -21.07 -11.28 21.70
C GLU A 52 -20.85 -11.77 20.26
N ILE A 53 -21.21 -10.96 19.26
CA ILE A 53 -21.02 -11.32 17.86
C ILE A 53 -19.52 -11.50 17.55
N TYR A 54 -18.64 -10.58 17.98
CA TYR A 54 -17.21 -10.74 17.80
C TYR A 54 -16.66 -11.98 18.52
N SER A 55 -17.19 -12.29 19.72
CA SER A 55 -16.81 -13.52 20.44
C SER A 55 -17.16 -14.76 19.63
N ASP A 56 -18.34 -14.80 19.02
CA ASP A 56 -18.77 -15.92 18.17
C ASP A 56 -17.91 -16.01 16.90
N LEU A 57 -17.65 -14.88 16.21
CA LEU A 57 -16.81 -14.82 15.01
C LEU A 57 -15.38 -15.32 15.28
N ASN A 58 -14.78 -14.91 16.40
CA ASN A 58 -13.42 -15.32 16.79
C ASN A 58 -13.27 -16.82 17.06
N ASN A 59 -14.36 -17.54 17.31
CA ASN A 59 -14.37 -18.99 17.51
C ASN A 59 -14.48 -19.78 16.20
N LEU A 60 -14.78 -19.13 15.08
CA LEU A 60 -14.89 -19.77 13.77
C LEU A 60 -13.49 -20.20 13.28
N LYS A 61 -13.47 -21.17 12.39
CA LYS A 61 -12.24 -21.73 11.81
C LYS A 61 -12.29 -21.65 10.30
N VAL A 62 -11.14 -21.48 9.71
CA VAL A 62 -10.95 -21.59 8.26
C VAL A 62 -11.40 -22.98 7.82
N SER A 63 -12.15 -23.04 6.72
CA SER A 63 -12.63 -24.31 6.15
C SER A 63 -11.47 -25.19 5.72
N SER A 64 -11.56 -26.49 5.99
CA SER A 64 -10.59 -27.47 5.51
C SER A 64 -10.54 -27.61 3.98
N SER A 65 -11.54 -27.08 3.28
CA SER A 65 -11.58 -27.01 1.81
C SER A 65 -10.98 -25.71 1.24
N PHE A 66 -10.55 -24.77 2.09
CA PHE A 66 -9.93 -23.54 1.63
C PHE A 66 -8.57 -23.87 0.99
N PRO A 67 -8.33 -23.46 -0.27
CA PRO A 67 -7.19 -23.98 -1.02
C PRO A 67 -5.88 -23.26 -0.74
N TYR A 68 -5.89 -22.12 -0.02
CA TYR A 68 -4.73 -21.29 0.18
C TYR A 68 -4.09 -21.45 1.55
N GLU A 69 -2.79 -21.24 1.62
CA GLU A 69 -2.03 -21.15 2.86
C GLU A 69 -1.94 -19.70 3.32
N GLN A 70 -2.07 -19.50 4.63
CA GLN A 70 -2.01 -18.18 5.26
C GLN A 70 -1.00 -18.17 6.42
N PRO A 71 0.28 -18.53 6.19
CA PRO A 71 1.29 -18.49 7.23
C PRO A 71 1.45 -17.08 7.77
N TYR A 72 1.62 -16.99 9.08
CA TYR A 72 1.68 -15.69 9.76
C TYR A 72 3.08 -15.30 10.22
N THR A 73 3.83 -16.25 10.77
CA THR A 73 5.19 -15.93 11.25
C THR A 73 6.18 -15.86 10.09
N LEU A 74 7.18 -15.00 10.22
CA LEU A 74 8.24 -14.87 9.22
C LEU A 74 8.89 -16.23 8.87
N THR A 75 9.08 -17.08 9.88
CA THR A 75 9.64 -18.42 9.70
C THR A 75 8.75 -19.30 8.82
N GLU A 76 7.44 -19.27 9.03
CA GLU A 76 6.48 -20.03 8.22
C GLU A 76 6.40 -19.50 6.80
N ILE A 77 6.38 -18.15 6.63
CA ILE A 77 6.39 -17.48 5.33
C ILE A 77 7.66 -17.88 4.55
N LYS A 78 8.84 -17.78 5.18
CA LYS A 78 10.11 -18.20 4.57
C LYS A 78 10.12 -19.66 4.16
N LYS A 79 9.43 -20.52 4.88
CA LYS A 79 9.31 -21.95 4.55
C LYS A 79 8.36 -22.19 3.36
N ALA A 80 7.33 -21.37 3.21
CA ALA A 80 6.29 -21.51 2.17
C ALA A 80 6.64 -20.80 0.84
N ARG A 81 7.64 -19.89 0.85
CA ARG A 81 8.05 -19.11 -0.32
C ARG A 81 8.85 -19.96 -1.32
N PRO A 82 8.79 -19.66 -2.63
CA PRO A 82 9.60 -20.33 -3.65
C PRO A 82 11.08 -19.89 -3.59
N SER A 83 11.95 -20.55 -4.34
CA SER A 83 13.31 -20.06 -4.57
C SER A 83 13.30 -18.85 -5.50
N GLY A 84 14.27 -17.94 -5.32
CA GLY A 84 14.40 -16.75 -6.17
C GLY A 84 15.68 -15.97 -5.87
N PRO A 85 15.96 -14.93 -6.68
CA PRO A 85 17.09 -14.06 -6.45
C PRO A 85 16.84 -13.17 -5.23
N ARG A 86 17.72 -13.27 -4.23
CA ARG A 86 17.56 -12.58 -2.92
C ARG A 86 18.63 -11.57 -2.60
N ARG A 87 19.69 -11.57 -3.38
CA ARG A 87 20.81 -10.62 -3.26
C ARG A 87 21.39 -10.32 -4.62
N PHE A 88 21.77 -9.08 -4.81
CA PHE A 88 22.41 -8.59 -6.01
C PHE A 88 23.77 -7.98 -5.68
N ASP A 89 24.58 -7.76 -6.71
CA ASP A 89 25.86 -7.09 -6.59
C ASP A 89 25.68 -5.61 -6.16
N SER A 90 26.66 -5.07 -5.47
CA SER A 90 26.63 -3.67 -5.06
C SER A 90 26.73 -2.72 -6.26
N ILE A 91 25.93 -1.66 -6.20
CA ILE A 91 25.94 -0.56 -7.17
C ILE A 91 26.97 0.48 -6.73
N GLU A 92 27.55 1.22 -7.65
CA GLU A 92 28.44 2.35 -7.32
C GLU A 92 27.68 3.44 -6.54
N ASP A 93 28.31 4.01 -5.52
CA ASP A 93 27.66 4.96 -4.58
C ASP A 93 27.04 6.16 -5.29
N LYS A 94 27.67 6.65 -6.35
CA LYS A 94 27.15 7.78 -7.15
C LYS A 94 25.84 7.43 -7.84
N ASP A 95 25.76 6.25 -8.45
CA ASP A 95 24.57 5.80 -9.16
C ASP A 95 23.47 5.46 -8.18
N LEU A 96 23.82 4.89 -7.03
CA LEU A 96 22.87 4.57 -5.97
C LEU A 96 22.22 5.82 -5.37
N LEU A 97 23.00 6.89 -5.14
CA LEU A 97 22.46 8.15 -4.64
C LEU A 97 21.48 8.80 -5.64
N ASP A 98 21.77 8.74 -6.95
CA ASP A 98 20.86 9.21 -8.00
C ASP A 98 19.58 8.35 -8.04
N LYS A 99 19.70 7.04 -7.88
CA LYS A 99 18.55 6.12 -7.81
C LYS A 99 17.68 6.35 -6.57
N PHE A 100 18.26 6.64 -5.41
CA PHE A 100 17.46 7.03 -4.24
C PHE A 100 16.73 8.36 -4.48
N HIS A 101 17.37 9.33 -5.11
CA HIS A 101 16.71 10.59 -5.47
C HIS A 101 15.57 10.34 -6.47
N GLY A 102 15.80 9.47 -7.48
CA GLY A 102 14.77 9.03 -8.41
C GLY A 102 13.59 8.35 -7.72
N ALA A 103 13.85 7.44 -6.78
CA ALA A 103 12.82 6.70 -6.04
C ALA A 103 11.91 7.63 -5.20
N TRP A 104 12.50 8.54 -4.41
CA TRP A 104 11.74 9.54 -3.67
C TRP A 104 10.95 10.49 -4.59
N THR A 105 11.56 10.94 -5.69
CA THR A 105 10.89 11.81 -6.66
C THR A 105 9.76 11.08 -7.37
N GLY A 106 10.01 9.86 -7.82
CA GLY A 106 9.00 9.05 -8.50
C GLY A 106 7.80 8.76 -7.63
N ARG A 107 8.04 8.42 -6.34
CA ARG A 107 6.96 8.22 -5.36
C ARG A 107 6.12 9.49 -5.19
N ALA A 108 6.76 10.63 -5.01
CA ALA A 108 6.07 11.91 -4.85
C ALA A 108 5.27 12.31 -6.10
N VAL A 109 5.81 12.12 -7.31
CA VAL A 109 5.11 12.38 -8.58
C VAL A 109 3.90 11.48 -8.73
N GLY A 110 4.07 10.18 -8.50
CA GLY A 110 2.98 9.21 -8.66
C GLY A 110 1.84 9.44 -7.68
N CYS A 111 2.16 9.69 -6.40
CA CYS A 111 1.18 10.02 -5.37
C CYS A 111 0.42 11.31 -5.74
N ALA A 112 1.12 12.40 -6.04
CA ALA A 112 0.49 13.67 -6.41
C ALA A 112 -0.36 13.57 -7.68
N LEU A 113 -0.01 12.69 -8.63
CA LEU A 113 -0.81 12.46 -9.83
C LEU A 113 -2.13 11.76 -9.49
N GLY A 114 -2.11 10.72 -8.65
CA GLY A 114 -3.29 9.91 -8.34
C GLY A 114 -4.23 10.56 -7.33
N LYS A 115 -3.70 11.30 -6.36
CA LYS A 115 -4.42 11.85 -5.22
C LYS A 115 -5.69 12.64 -5.54
N PRO A 116 -5.76 13.51 -6.57
CA PRO A 116 -6.99 14.25 -6.88
C PRO A 116 -8.18 13.38 -7.28
N VAL A 117 -7.93 12.15 -7.74
CA VAL A 117 -8.94 11.23 -8.29
C VAL A 117 -9.09 9.92 -7.51
N GLU A 118 -8.42 9.77 -6.36
CA GLU A 118 -8.50 8.57 -5.50
C GLU A 118 -9.96 8.21 -5.18
N GLY A 119 -10.74 9.15 -4.67
CA GLY A 119 -12.16 8.91 -4.37
C GLY A 119 -12.99 8.54 -5.61
N MET A 120 -12.60 8.98 -6.80
CA MET A 120 -13.21 8.58 -8.08
C MET A 120 -12.76 7.17 -8.46
N GLY A 121 -11.48 6.85 -8.29
CA GLY A 121 -10.90 5.54 -8.56
C GLY A 121 -11.53 4.43 -7.70
N ILE A 122 -11.73 4.68 -6.39
CA ILE A 122 -12.26 3.71 -5.44
C ILE A 122 -13.77 3.51 -5.59
N ARG A 123 -14.55 4.60 -5.71
CA ARG A 123 -16.01 4.55 -5.63
C ARG A 123 -16.73 4.87 -6.94
N GLY A 124 -16.00 5.33 -7.94
CA GLY A 124 -16.61 5.89 -9.15
C GLY A 124 -17.31 7.23 -8.91
N GLN A 125 -17.81 7.83 -9.99
CA GLN A 125 -18.67 9.00 -9.96
C GLN A 125 -19.69 8.98 -11.11
N LYS A 126 -20.82 9.63 -10.91
CA LYS A 126 -21.88 9.80 -11.97
C LYS A 126 -22.37 8.47 -12.55
N GLY A 127 -22.44 7.42 -11.73
CA GLY A 127 -22.86 6.09 -12.18
C GLY A 127 -21.80 5.30 -12.96
N LEU A 128 -20.62 5.87 -13.14
CA LEU A 128 -19.46 5.18 -13.71
C LEU A 128 -18.58 4.62 -12.58
N ILE A 129 -18.06 3.42 -12.76
CA ILE A 129 -17.10 2.80 -11.84
C ILE A 129 -15.69 3.35 -12.10
N GLY A 130 -14.87 3.37 -11.07
CA GLY A 130 -13.47 3.77 -10.97
C GLY A 130 -12.79 4.26 -12.25
N ARG A 131 -12.13 3.37 -12.93
CA ARG A 131 -11.38 3.61 -14.17
C ARG A 131 -12.24 4.26 -15.29
N ALA A 132 -13.51 3.86 -15.42
CA ALA A 132 -14.41 4.44 -16.41
C ALA A 132 -14.75 5.91 -16.06
N ALA A 133 -14.90 6.24 -14.77
CA ALA A 133 -15.14 7.59 -14.31
C ALA A 133 -13.92 8.51 -14.59
N ILE A 134 -12.70 8.02 -14.28
CA ILE A 134 -11.44 8.74 -14.57
C ILE A 134 -11.32 9.03 -16.09
N LYS A 135 -11.57 8.03 -16.91
CA LYS A 135 -11.51 8.15 -18.36
C LYS A 135 -12.49 9.20 -18.88
N GLU A 136 -13.73 9.19 -18.41
CA GLU A 136 -14.76 10.16 -18.84
C GLU A 136 -14.41 11.57 -18.36
N TYR A 137 -13.95 11.73 -17.12
CA TYR A 137 -13.44 12.99 -16.60
C TYR A 137 -12.35 13.59 -17.50
N LEU A 138 -11.33 12.78 -17.87
CA LEU A 138 -10.23 13.22 -18.74
C LEU A 138 -10.71 13.58 -20.15
N LYS A 139 -11.63 12.80 -20.72
CA LYS A 139 -12.20 13.10 -22.05
C LYS A 139 -12.94 14.42 -22.10
N ASN A 140 -13.73 14.73 -21.07
CA ASN A 140 -14.49 15.98 -20.99
C ASN A 140 -13.59 17.23 -20.99
N ARG A 141 -12.31 17.04 -20.60
CA ARG A 141 -11.28 18.10 -20.57
C ARG A 141 -10.28 18.02 -21.73
N ASN A 142 -10.47 17.07 -22.66
CA ASN A 142 -9.52 16.78 -23.75
C ASN A 142 -8.12 16.39 -23.23
N HIS A 143 -8.05 15.73 -22.07
CA HIS A 143 -6.82 15.26 -21.42
C HIS A 143 -6.67 13.73 -21.45
N TRP A 144 -7.48 13.02 -22.24
CA TRP A 144 -7.35 11.58 -22.44
C TRP A 144 -6.44 11.25 -23.63
N PRO A 145 -5.48 10.31 -23.54
CA PRO A 145 -5.03 9.61 -22.31
C PRO A 145 -4.33 10.56 -21.31
N LEU A 146 -4.19 10.11 -20.07
CA LEU A 146 -3.52 10.89 -19.02
C LEU A 146 -2.06 11.13 -19.40
N ASP A 147 -1.61 12.38 -19.33
CA ASP A 147 -0.23 12.80 -19.65
C ASP A 147 0.33 13.88 -18.71
N TYR A 148 -0.51 14.35 -17.78
CA TYR A 148 -0.13 15.38 -16.82
C TYR A 148 -1.10 15.39 -15.62
N TYR A 149 -0.80 16.20 -14.60
CA TYR A 149 -1.64 16.35 -13.41
C TYR A 149 -3.11 16.69 -13.75
N PHE A 150 -4.03 16.20 -12.93
CA PHE A 150 -5.46 16.45 -13.10
C PHE A 150 -5.77 17.93 -12.90
N SER A 151 -6.68 18.47 -13.72
CA SER A 151 -7.14 19.86 -13.64
C SER A 151 -8.29 19.96 -12.64
N GLY A 152 -8.29 20.97 -11.78
CA GLY A 152 -9.44 21.33 -10.94
C GLY A 152 -10.48 22.19 -11.64
N GLU A 153 -10.31 22.48 -12.93
CA GLU A 153 -11.19 23.34 -13.70
C GLU A 153 -12.59 22.73 -13.82
N ASP A 154 -13.59 23.54 -13.51
CA ASP A 154 -14.99 23.19 -13.71
C ASP A 154 -15.38 23.43 -15.19
N VAL A 155 -15.69 22.36 -15.87
CA VAL A 155 -16.16 22.41 -17.27
C VAL A 155 -17.67 22.14 -17.39
N GLY A 156 -18.40 22.17 -16.25
CA GLY A 156 -19.84 21.99 -16.19
C GLY A 156 -20.30 20.54 -16.33
N ASP A 157 -19.42 19.58 -16.05
CA ASP A 157 -19.72 18.15 -16.10
C ASP A 157 -20.04 17.52 -14.74
N ASP A 158 -20.01 18.32 -13.66
CA ASP A 158 -20.25 17.92 -12.25
C ASP A 158 -19.34 16.80 -11.72
N PHE A 159 -18.21 16.50 -12.35
CA PHE A 159 -17.18 15.69 -11.74
C PHE A 159 -16.45 16.46 -10.66
N VAL A 160 -16.09 15.78 -9.56
CA VAL A 160 -15.38 16.37 -8.43
C VAL A 160 -14.01 15.73 -8.28
N VAL A 161 -12.97 16.55 -8.29
CA VAL A 161 -11.60 16.21 -7.89
C VAL A 161 -11.24 16.90 -6.60
N TYR A 162 -10.36 16.29 -5.83
CA TYR A 162 -9.97 16.73 -4.50
C TYR A 162 -8.53 17.25 -4.49
N CYS A 163 -8.00 17.57 -3.32
CA CYS A 163 -6.58 17.89 -3.11
C CYS A 163 -6.06 18.98 -4.05
N PRO A 164 -6.50 20.25 -3.86
CA PRO A 164 -6.18 21.37 -4.77
C PRO A 164 -4.68 21.57 -5.01
N ASN A 165 -3.82 21.26 -4.01
CA ASN A 165 -2.37 21.42 -4.15
C ASN A 165 -1.71 20.38 -5.06
N SER A 166 -2.40 19.29 -5.37
CA SER A 166 -1.97 18.25 -6.32
C SER A 166 -2.61 18.42 -7.70
N GLN A 167 -3.42 19.48 -7.91
CA GLN A 167 -4.02 19.80 -9.19
C GLN A 167 -3.07 20.60 -10.09
N ARG A 168 -3.22 20.44 -11.39
CA ARG A 168 -2.41 21.04 -12.47
C ARG A 168 -2.14 22.54 -12.27
N GLU A 169 -3.13 23.27 -11.81
CA GLU A 169 -3.09 24.73 -11.67
C GLU A 169 -2.28 25.21 -10.45
N ASN A 170 -2.13 24.34 -9.45
CA ASN A 170 -1.62 24.73 -8.14
C ASN A 170 -0.40 23.93 -7.68
N ILE A 171 -0.09 22.82 -8.33
CA ILE A 171 0.97 21.92 -7.86
C ILE A 171 2.34 22.63 -7.80
N ALA A 172 2.95 22.59 -6.63
CA ALA A 172 4.24 23.22 -6.36
C ALA A 172 5.10 22.39 -5.38
N PHE A 173 4.56 21.35 -4.77
CA PHE A 173 5.22 20.44 -3.83
C PHE A 173 4.34 19.20 -3.64
N MET A 174 4.92 18.13 -3.10
CA MET A 174 4.12 16.99 -2.63
C MET A 174 3.46 17.36 -1.30
N GLU A 175 2.12 17.43 -1.29
CA GLU A 175 1.33 17.69 -0.10
C GLU A 175 1.25 16.48 0.85
N PRO A 176 0.73 16.64 2.11
CA PRO A 176 0.63 15.53 3.05
C PRO A 176 -0.18 14.37 2.50
N ASP A 177 0.36 13.16 2.66
CA ASP A 177 -0.26 11.90 2.26
C ASP A 177 0.30 10.74 3.06
N ASP A 178 -0.49 9.71 3.35
CA ASP A 178 -0.01 8.54 4.09
C ASP A 178 0.98 7.70 3.28
N ASP A 179 0.85 7.63 1.96
CA ASP A 179 1.86 7.07 1.06
C ASP A 179 3.26 7.65 1.28
N ILE A 180 3.34 8.94 1.58
CA ILE A 180 4.60 9.64 1.83
C ILE A 180 5.01 9.53 3.31
N HIS A 181 4.05 9.65 4.22
CA HIS A 181 4.32 9.64 5.66
C HIS A 181 4.99 8.36 6.12
N TYR A 182 4.50 7.19 5.68
CA TYR A 182 5.07 5.92 6.09
C TYR A 182 6.49 5.69 5.55
N THR A 183 6.78 6.17 4.34
CA THR A 183 8.12 6.09 3.77
C THR A 183 9.13 6.94 4.57
N LEU A 184 8.71 8.15 5.00
CA LEU A 184 9.51 9.00 5.89
C LEU A 184 9.76 8.37 7.25
N ILE A 185 8.73 7.72 7.81
CA ILE A 185 8.81 7.07 9.12
C ILE A 185 9.70 5.83 9.07
N ALA A 186 9.64 5.05 8.00
CA ALA A 186 10.55 3.93 7.80
C ALA A 186 12.01 4.39 7.80
N LEU A 187 12.32 5.49 7.10
CA LEU A 187 13.65 6.12 7.13
C LEU A 187 14.04 6.52 8.57
N ALA A 188 13.17 7.23 9.29
CA ALA A 188 13.45 7.66 10.66
C ALA A 188 13.65 6.49 11.64
N ILE A 189 12.93 5.38 11.45
CA ILE A 189 13.09 4.16 12.25
C ILE A 189 14.46 3.53 11.99
N MET A 190 14.85 3.39 10.73
CA MET A 190 16.15 2.83 10.37
C MET A 190 17.31 3.72 10.81
N GLU A 191 17.18 5.05 10.74
CA GLU A 191 18.16 5.99 11.30
C GLU A 191 18.37 5.81 12.81
N LYS A 192 17.28 5.57 13.52
CA LYS A 192 17.30 5.50 14.99
C LYS A 192 17.70 4.13 15.53
N TYR A 193 17.23 3.07 14.91
CA TYR A 193 17.34 1.71 15.45
C TYR A 193 18.20 0.77 14.58
N GLY A 194 18.68 1.22 13.41
CA GLY A 194 19.42 0.39 12.46
C GLY A 194 18.62 -0.81 11.99
N ALA A 195 19.28 -1.91 11.69
CA ALA A 195 18.66 -3.17 11.25
C ALA A 195 17.91 -3.93 12.35
N GLU A 196 18.08 -3.57 13.64
CA GLU A 196 17.53 -4.30 14.78
C GLU A 196 16.17 -3.77 15.26
N PHE A 197 15.50 -2.92 14.48
CA PHE A 197 14.17 -2.45 14.85
C PHE A 197 13.14 -3.59 14.91
N THR A 198 12.12 -3.39 15.72
CA THR A 198 11.01 -4.34 15.91
C THR A 198 9.67 -3.65 15.64
N TRP A 199 8.60 -4.42 15.47
CA TRP A 199 7.25 -3.87 15.35
C TRP A 199 6.87 -2.91 16.50
N ARG A 200 7.41 -3.12 17.72
CA ARG A 200 7.17 -2.21 18.86
C ARG A 200 7.87 -0.86 18.69
N HIS A 201 9.05 -0.84 18.08
CA HIS A 201 9.73 0.41 17.72
C HIS A 201 8.89 1.18 16.68
N ILE A 202 8.26 0.48 15.74
CA ILE A 202 7.37 1.06 14.74
C ILE A 202 6.12 1.66 15.41
N ALA A 203 5.39 0.86 16.20
CA ALA A 203 4.20 1.31 16.91
C ALA A 203 4.47 2.52 17.83
N HIS A 204 5.62 2.50 18.53
CA HIS A 204 6.05 3.63 19.37
C HIS A 204 6.36 4.88 18.51
N THR A 205 7.03 4.72 17.39
CA THR A 205 7.38 5.82 16.49
C THR A 205 6.13 6.45 15.90
N TRP A 206 5.17 5.65 15.44
CA TRP A 206 3.89 6.16 14.93
C TRP A 206 3.14 6.98 15.99
N ASN A 207 3.02 6.47 17.20
CA ASN A 207 2.40 7.21 18.32
C ASN A 207 3.11 8.54 18.65
N SER A 208 4.38 8.67 18.28
CA SER A 208 5.20 9.85 18.59
C SER A 208 5.23 10.87 17.45
N CYS A 209 5.07 10.44 16.20
CA CYS A 209 5.27 11.31 15.04
C CYS A 209 4.06 11.43 14.12
N LEU A 210 3.08 10.49 14.15
CA LEU A 210 1.89 10.58 13.31
C LEU A 210 0.70 11.14 14.08
N PRO A 211 0.12 12.27 13.65
CA PRO A 211 -1.20 12.66 14.12
C PRO A 211 -2.23 11.59 13.77
N TYR A 212 -3.09 11.22 14.74
CA TYR A 212 -4.06 10.12 14.54
C TYR A 212 -5.00 10.34 13.34
N ASN A 213 -5.32 11.59 13.03
CA ASN A 213 -6.22 11.95 11.92
C ASN A 213 -5.64 11.78 10.52
N VAL A 214 -4.36 11.41 10.40
CA VAL A 214 -3.71 11.07 9.12
C VAL A 214 -3.40 9.57 9.01
N ILE A 215 -3.98 8.76 9.91
CA ILE A 215 -3.83 7.31 9.94
C ILE A 215 -5.17 6.69 9.54
N CYS A 216 -5.17 5.80 8.54
CA CYS A 216 -6.39 5.22 7.96
C CYS A 216 -6.62 3.79 8.44
N THR A 217 -7.79 3.28 8.19
CA THR A 217 -8.26 1.88 8.23
C THR A 217 -7.52 0.92 9.17
N ALA A 218 -6.76 -0.04 8.64
CA ALA A 218 -6.08 -1.09 9.42
C ALA A 218 -5.07 -0.52 10.42
N GLU A 219 -4.36 0.51 10.05
CA GLU A 219 -3.37 1.21 10.85
C GLU A 219 -4.03 1.91 12.04
N SER A 220 -5.12 2.61 11.82
CA SER A 220 -5.85 3.29 12.90
C SER A 220 -6.42 2.28 13.89
N GLN A 221 -6.93 1.14 13.42
CA GLN A 221 -7.44 0.09 14.29
C GLN A 221 -6.29 -0.58 15.07
N ALA A 222 -5.17 -0.85 14.43
CA ALA A 222 -4.00 -1.44 15.11
C ALA A 222 -3.42 -0.51 16.19
N ILE A 223 -3.34 0.80 15.93
CA ILE A 223 -2.93 1.81 16.92
C ILE A 223 -3.89 1.85 18.10
N LEU A 224 -5.20 1.81 17.86
CA LEU A 224 -6.20 1.73 18.93
C LEU A 224 -6.02 0.47 19.77
N ASN A 225 -5.85 -0.68 19.12
CA ASN A 225 -5.62 -1.95 19.80
C ASN A 225 -4.34 -1.91 20.63
N TYR A 226 -3.25 -1.38 20.08
CA TYR A 226 -1.98 -1.23 20.78
C TYR A 226 -2.11 -0.33 22.00
N ASN A 227 -2.70 0.85 21.86
CA ASN A 227 -2.81 1.84 22.93
C ASN A 227 -3.81 1.43 24.03
N ASN A 228 -4.90 0.75 23.67
CA ASN A 228 -5.87 0.23 24.64
C ASN A 228 -5.29 -0.92 25.46
N ALA A 229 -4.43 -1.71 24.84
CA ALA A 229 -3.81 -2.86 25.48
C ALA A 229 -2.57 -2.52 26.30
N SER A 230 -1.88 -1.42 26.00
CA SER A 230 -0.63 -1.00 26.65
C SER A 230 -0.64 0.48 27.07
N PRO A 231 -1.59 0.93 27.91
CA PRO A 231 -1.62 2.33 28.32
C PRO A 231 -0.42 2.64 29.22
N ARG A 232 0.48 3.47 28.75
CA ARG A 232 1.57 4.12 29.51
C ARG A 232 2.67 3.27 30.13
N SER A 233 2.52 1.99 30.29
CA SER A 233 3.60 1.17 30.84
C SER A 233 4.28 0.38 29.74
N THR A 234 5.56 0.30 29.89
CA THR A 234 6.41 -0.69 29.34
C THR A 234 5.68 -2.00 29.11
N ALA A 235 5.18 -2.17 27.87
CA ALA A 235 4.81 -3.43 27.29
C ALA A 235 4.20 -4.41 28.30
N SER A 236 2.93 -4.40 28.42
CA SER A 236 2.27 -5.65 28.80
C SER A 236 2.71 -6.69 27.78
N ASP A 237 3.46 -7.70 28.23
CA ASP A 237 4.00 -8.78 27.37
C ASP A 237 2.89 -9.52 26.60
N TRP A 238 1.63 -9.32 27.01
CA TRP A 238 0.45 -9.89 26.36
C TRP A 238 0.01 -9.19 25.06
N VAL A 239 0.47 -7.95 24.79
CA VAL A 239 0.19 -7.27 23.51
C VAL A 239 1.06 -7.90 22.44
N THR A 240 0.43 -8.60 21.54
CA THR A 240 1.09 -9.28 20.42
C THR A 240 0.73 -8.62 19.09
N PRO A 241 1.55 -8.76 18.05
CA PRO A 241 1.19 -8.34 16.70
C PRO A 241 -0.11 -8.98 16.22
N GLU A 242 -0.37 -10.22 16.63
CA GLU A 242 -1.60 -10.93 16.32
C GLU A 242 -2.83 -10.22 16.91
N TYR A 243 -2.78 -9.84 18.18
CA TYR A 243 -3.87 -9.09 18.81
C TYR A 243 -4.11 -7.75 18.12
N THR A 244 -3.07 -6.98 17.82
CA THR A 244 -3.21 -5.66 17.23
C THR A 244 -3.76 -5.69 15.82
N SER A 245 -3.40 -6.72 15.05
CA SER A 245 -3.83 -6.86 13.64
C SER A 245 -5.19 -7.53 13.47
N LEU A 246 -5.67 -8.32 14.46
CA LEU A 246 -6.94 -9.07 14.33
C LEU A 246 -8.10 -8.43 15.08
N ASN A 247 -7.85 -7.82 16.27
CA ASN A 247 -8.95 -7.37 17.11
C ASN A 247 -9.76 -6.28 16.44
N ARG A 248 -10.95 -6.64 15.94
CA ARG A 248 -11.88 -5.73 15.24
C ARG A 248 -11.24 -4.98 14.08
N ASN A 249 -10.33 -5.63 13.37
CA ASN A 249 -9.61 -5.06 12.24
C ASN A 249 -9.96 -5.80 10.94
N PRO A 250 -11.10 -5.51 10.33
CA PRO A 250 -11.53 -6.14 9.08
C PRO A 250 -10.70 -5.71 7.86
N TYR A 251 -9.88 -4.69 7.99
CA TYR A 251 -9.06 -4.11 6.93
C TYR A 251 -7.72 -4.80 6.72
N ARG A 252 -7.47 -5.91 7.42
CA ARG A 252 -6.17 -6.57 7.55
C ARG A 252 -5.55 -7.14 6.25
N GLU A 253 -6.28 -7.10 5.14
CA GLU A 253 -5.74 -7.42 3.81
C GLU A 253 -5.89 -6.24 2.81
N TRP A 254 -6.16 -5.03 3.32
CA TRP A 254 -6.20 -3.83 2.50
C TRP A 254 -4.78 -3.29 2.25
N ILE A 255 -4.66 -2.34 1.35
CA ILE A 255 -3.40 -1.86 0.78
C ILE A 255 -2.47 -1.15 1.77
N GLY A 256 -2.97 -0.75 2.93
CA GLY A 256 -2.22 0.08 3.88
C GLY A 256 -0.85 -0.46 4.28
N ALA A 257 -0.64 -1.80 4.28
CA ALA A 257 0.70 -2.36 4.45
C ALA A 257 1.56 -2.17 3.19
N GLN A 258 1.02 -2.47 2.01
CA GLN A 258 1.76 -2.38 0.75
C GLN A 258 2.35 -0.99 0.50
N ILE A 259 1.62 0.09 0.83
CA ILE A 259 2.08 1.48 0.65
C ILE A 259 3.28 1.85 1.55
N ARG A 260 3.59 1.04 2.55
CA ARG A 260 4.71 1.26 3.47
C ARG A 260 6.01 0.57 3.05
N ALA A 261 5.96 -0.25 2.02
CA ALA A 261 7.06 -1.08 1.51
C ALA A 261 8.32 -0.30 1.13
N ASP A 262 8.15 0.93 0.68
CA ASP A 262 9.16 1.70 -0.06
C ASP A 262 10.39 2.03 0.78
N GLY A 263 10.19 2.57 1.97
CA GLY A 263 11.30 2.91 2.86
C GLY A 263 12.17 1.69 3.20
N TRP A 264 11.55 0.54 3.40
CA TRP A 264 12.24 -0.73 3.66
C TRP A 264 13.01 -1.22 2.43
N GLY A 265 12.39 -1.11 1.24
CA GLY A 265 13.03 -1.40 -0.03
C GLY A 265 14.26 -0.52 -0.29
N TYR A 266 14.16 0.78 -0.01
CA TYR A 266 15.28 1.71 -0.18
C TYR A 266 16.43 1.40 0.78
N GLY A 267 16.15 1.22 2.07
CA GLY A 267 17.17 0.90 3.06
C GLY A 267 17.90 -0.42 2.81
N CYS A 268 17.29 -1.30 2.02
CA CYS A 268 17.81 -2.62 1.68
C CYS A 268 18.11 -2.78 0.16
N ALA A 269 18.46 -1.69 -0.54
CA ALA A 269 18.74 -1.71 -1.98
C ALA A 269 19.67 -2.88 -2.38
N GLY A 270 19.26 -3.69 -3.36
CA GLY A 270 19.99 -4.89 -3.80
C GLY A 270 19.85 -6.12 -2.88
N ASN A 271 19.05 -6.03 -1.80
CA ASN A 271 18.80 -7.14 -0.88
C ASN A 271 17.29 -7.38 -0.65
N PRO A 272 16.57 -7.96 -1.64
CA PRO A 272 15.13 -8.25 -1.54
C PRO A 272 14.71 -9.03 -0.31
N GLU A 273 15.52 -10.01 0.13
CA GLU A 273 15.22 -10.81 1.31
C GLU A 273 15.16 -9.96 2.58
N LEU A 274 16.14 -9.09 2.79
CA LEU A 274 16.18 -8.22 3.97
C LEU A 274 15.06 -7.18 3.90
N ALA A 275 14.76 -6.64 2.72
CA ALA A 275 13.65 -5.72 2.52
C ALA A 275 12.30 -6.36 2.91
N ALA A 276 12.06 -7.60 2.46
CA ALA A 276 10.87 -8.36 2.85
C ALA A 276 10.81 -8.67 4.35
N GLU A 277 11.94 -8.94 5.01
CA GLU A 277 11.99 -9.12 6.46
C GLU A 277 11.63 -7.83 7.22
N PHE A 278 12.13 -6.68 6.76
CA PHE A 278 11.81 -5.38 7.36
C PHE A 278 10.33 -5.04 7.16
N ALA A 279 9.80 -5.26 5.96
CA ALA A 279 8.39 -5.13 5.65
C ALA A 279 7.50 -6.04 6.52
N TYR A 280 7.91 -7.30 6.73
CA TYR A 280 7.20 -8.18 7.66
C TYR A 280 7.13 -7.60 9.09
N ARG A 281 8.21 -7.02 9.60
CA ARG A 281 8.23 -6.40 10.95
C ARG A 281 7.28 -5.22 11.03
N ASP A 282 7.08 -4.51 9.91
CA ASP A 282 6.12 -3.43 9.80
C ASP A 282 4.68 -3.95 9.65
N ALA A 283 4.42 -4.84 8.71
CA ALA A 283 3.07 -5.31 8.42
C ALA A 283 2.45 -6.16 9.54
N CYS A 284 3.22 -6.99 10.23
CA CYS A 284 2.70 -8.07 11.07
C CYS A 284 1.81 -7.60 12.24
N TRP A 285 1.93 -6.36 12.70
CA TRP A 285 1.13 -5.83 13.80
C TRP A 285 -0.12 -5.05 13.37
N THR A 286 -0.27 -4.80 12.07
CA THR A 286 -1.41 -4.08 11.48
C THR A 286 -2.23 -4.95 10.52
N HIS A 287 -1.59 -5.88 9.83
CA HIS A 287 -2.16 -6.68 8.74
C HIS A 287 -1.98 -8.18 8.93
N ARG A 288 -2.64 -8.95 8.03
CA ARG A 288 -2.60 -10.42 8.00
C ARG A 288 -2.53 -10.90 6.54
N ALA A 289 -2.18 -12.19 6.36
CA ALA A 289 -2.20 -12.88 5.07
C ALA A 289 -1.73 -12.00 3.90
N ASN A 290 -2.55 -11.79 2.86
CA ASN A 290 -2.16 -11.04 1.67
C ASN A 290 -1.80 -9.57 1.96
N GLY A 291 -2.27 -8.96 3.05
CA GLY A 291 -1.81 -7.64 3.47
C GLY A 291 -0.33 -7.63 3.87
N ILE A 292 0.12 -8.60 4.69
CA ILE A 292 1.55 -8.79 4.99
C ILE A 292 2.35 -9.11 3.73
N TYR A 293 1.85 -10.03 2.92
CA TYR A 293 2.56 -10.48 1.71
C TYR A 293 2.68 -9.37 0.67
N GLY A 294 1.70 -8.47 0.57
CA GLY A 294 1.76 -7.30 -0.30
C GLY A 294 2.92 -6.38 0.04
N GLU A 295 3.09 -6.03 1.32
CA GLU A 295 4.24 -5.22 1.76
C GLU A 295 5.57 -5.92 1.52
N MET A 296 5.69 -7.22 1.90
CA MET A 296 6.89 -8.02 1.66
C MET A 296 7.26 -8.11 0.17
N MET A 297 6.26 -8.35 -0.68
CA MET A 297 6.44 -8.46 -2.13
C MET A 297 6.93 -7.15 -2.73
N PHE A 298 6.29 -6.03 -2.43
CA PHE A 298 6.69 -4.74 -3.00
C PHE A 298 8.00 -4.21 -2.42
N ALA A 299 8.30 -4.44 -1.14
CA ALA A 299 9.61 -4.12 -0.59
C ALA A 299 10.74 -4.89 -1.30
N ALA A 300 10.50 -6.17 -1.62
CA ALA A 300 11.45 -6.98 -2.38
C ALA A 300 11.59 -6.50 -3.83
N ILE A 301 10.47 -6.15 -4.50
CA ILE A 301 10.48 -5.56 -5.85
C ILE A 301 11.30 -4.28 -5.86
N ILE A 302 11.05 -3.36 -4.94
CA ILE A 302 11.73 -2.07 -4.84
C ILE A 302 13.23 -2.28 -4.57
N ALA A 303 13.60 -3.16 -3.63
CA ALA A 303 15.01 -3.47 -3.38
C ALA A 303 15.69 -4.07 -4.61
N GLY A 304 15.01 -4.92 -5.38
CA GLY A 304 15.49 -5.50 -6.63
C GLY A 304 15.60 -4.49 -7.77
N ALA A 305 14.74 -3.47 -7.79
CA ALA A 305 14.68 -2.45 -8.85
C ALA A 305 15.96 -1.59 -8.96
N PHE A 306 16.74 -1.53 -7.89
CA PHE A 306 18.05 -0.89 -7.95
C PHE A 306 19.03 -1.61 -8.88
N ASN A 307 18.83 -2.91 -9.15
CA ASN A 307 19.71 -3.75 -9.95
C ASN A 307 19.07 -4.30 -11.24
N VAL A 308 17.75 -4.42 -11.28
CA VAL A 308 16.99 -5.10 -12.33
C VAL A 308 16.08 -4.12 -13.05
N SER A 309 16.07 -4.18 -14.39
CA SER A 309 15.26 -3.35 -15.28
C SER A 309 14.39 -4.19 -16.24
N ASP A 310 13.88 -5.31 -15.76
CA ASP A 310 12.90 -6.14 -16.48
C ASP A 310 11.65 -6.31 -15.60
N PRO A 311 10.45 -5.94 -16.07
CA PRO A 311 9.24 -5.94 -15.25
C PRO A 311 8.84 -7.34 -14.77
N ILE A 312 9.05 -8.36 -15.58
CA ILE A 312 8.71 -9.75 -15.22
C ILE A 312 9.68 -10.29 -14.17
N GLU A 313 10.96 -9.97 -14.29
CA GLU A 313 11.95 -10.37 -13.27
C GLU A 313 11.70 -9.63 -11.94
N LEU A 314 11.32 -8.36 -11.96
CA LEU A 314 10.92 -7.63 -10.75
C LEU A 314 9.73 -8.28 -10.05
N ILE A 315 8.69 -8.66 -10.80
CA ILE A 315 7.54 -9.38 -10.24
C ILE A 315 7.97 -10.72 -9.62
N LYS A 316 8.84 -11.49 -10.29
CA LYS A 316 9.37 -12.75 -9.77
C LYS A 316 10.21 -12.58 -8.51
N ILE A 317 10.98 -11.49 -8.40
CA ILE A 317 11.71 -11.14 -7.18
C ILE A 317 10.73 -10.99 -6.02
N GLY A 318 9.66 -10.20 -6.19
CA GLY A 318 8.63 -10.03 -5.17
C GLY A 318 7.96 -11.36 -4.79
N LEU A 319 7.53 -12.14 -5.78
CA LEU A 319 6.91 -13.44 -5.58
C LEU A 319 7.83 -14.45 -4.86
N SER A 320 9.14 -14.29 -4.97
CA SER A 320 10.10 -15.18 -4.28
C SER A 320 10.16 -14.95 -2.76
N GLU A 321 9.54 -13.90 -2.25
CA GLU A 321 9.57 -13.54 -0.83
C GLU A 321 8.25 -13.80 -0.09
N ILE A 322 7.20 -14.24 -0.79
CA ILE A 322 5.87 -14.52 -0.22
C ILE A 322 5.48 -16.00 -0.41
N PRO A 323 4.48 -16.52 0.33
CA PRO A 323 4.04 -17.91 0.15
C PRO A 323 3.58 -18.18 -1.28
N SER A 324 4.06 -19.27 -1.86
CA SER A 324 3.72 -19.66 -3.25
C SER A 324 2.26 -20.04 -3.44
N ASN A 325 1.57 -20.48 -2.38
CA ASN A 325 0.17 -20.88 -2.38
C ASN A 325 -0.70 -19.88 -1.60
N CYS A 326 -0.61 -18.59 -1.90
CA CYS A 326 -1.51 -17.55 -1.40
C CYS A 326 -2.25 -16.86 -2.54
N LYS A 327 -3.37 -16.18 -2.25
CA LYS A 327 -4.20 -15.51 -3.26
C LYS A 327 -3.42 -14.44 -4.05
N LEU A 328 -2.57 -13.66 -3.39
CA LEU A 328 -1.75 -12.64 -4.05
C LEU A 328 -0.77 -13.27 -5.04
N ALA A 329 -0.08 -14.35 -4.66
CA ALA A 329 0.83 -15.04 -5.55
C ALA A 329 0.11 -15.64 -6.76
N GLU A 330 -1.04 -16.28 -6.55
CA GLU A 330 -1.85 -16.81 -7.64
C GLU A 330 -2.32 -15.70 -8.59
N ALA A 331 -2.85 -14.59 -8.08
CA ALA A 331 -3.29 -13.46 -8.88
C ALA A 331 -2.14 -12.86 -9.71
N CYS A 332 -0.95 -12.67 -9.13
CA CYS A 332 0.22 -12.18 -9.86
C CYS A 332 0.71 -13.18 -10.91
N MET A 333 0.67 -14.48 -10.64
CA MET A 333 1.02 -15.50 -11.64
C MET A 333 0.01 -15.52 -12.79
N GLN A 334 -1.29 -15.39 -12.51
CA GLN A 334 -2.31 -15.23 -13.55
C GLN A 334 -2.08 -13.95 -14.37
N ALA A 335 -1.70 -12.84 -13.72
CA ALA A 335 -1.37 -11.59 -14.40
C ALA A 335 -0.22 -11.77 -15.40
N ILE A 336 0.87 -12.46 -15.02
CA ILE A 336 1.99 -12.77 -15.93
C ILE A 336 1.50 -13.57 -17.16
N GLU A 337 0.59 -14.52 -16.99
CA GLU A 337 0.01 -15.25 -18.13
C GLU A 337 -0.91 -14.37 -18.99
N LYS A 338 -1.68 -13.49 -18.38
CA LYS A 338 -2.53 -12.52 -19.12
C LYS A 338 -1.69 -11.49 -19.89
N MET A 339 -0.56 -11.05 -19.36
CA MET A 339 0.37 -10.15 -20.06
C MET A 339 0.89 -10.72 -21.36
N LYS A 340 0.98 -12.05 -21.50
CA LYS A 340 1.38 -12.70 -22.75
C LYS A 340 0.32 -12.65 -23.86
N VAL A 341 -0.96 -12.47 -23.52
CA VAL A 341 -2.09 -12.59 -24.44
C VAL A 341 -2.93 -11.34 -24.55
N LYS A 342 -2.93 -10.46 -23.57
CA LYS A 342 -3.65 -9.17 -23.63
C LYS A 342 -2.81 -8.16 -24.40
N LYS A 343 -3.46 -7.45 -25.31
CA LYS A 343 -2.81 -6.61 -26.31
C LYS A 343 -2.17 -5.34 -25.73
N ASP A 344 -2.83 -4.75 -24.74
CA ASP A 344 -2.49 -3.46 -24.15
C ASP A 344 -2.97 -3.39 -22.70
N PHE A 345 -2.56 -2.33 -21.98
CA PHE A 345 -2.92 -2.09 -20.61
C PHE A 345 -4.44 -2.10 -20.35
N TYR A 346 -5.21 -1.49 -21.22
CA TYR A 346 -6.66 -1.40 -21.02
C TYR A 346 -7.35 -2.75 -21.12
N SER A 347 -6.96 -3.57 -22.10
CA SER A 347 -7.47 -4.95 -22.21
C SER A 347 -7.01 -5.87 -21.08
N TYR A 348 -5.85 -5.59 -20.47
CA TYR A 348 -5.42 -6.24 -19.26
C TYR A 348 -6.27 -5.80 -18.06
N MET A 349 -6.53 -4.50 -17.91
CA MET A 349 -7.40 -3.97 -16.85
C MET A 349 -8.85 -4.43 -16.96
N ASP A 350 -9.37 -4.67 -18.18
CA ASP A 350 -10.69 -5.29 -18.36
C ASP A 350 -10.75 -6.67 -17.69
N TRP A 351 -9.68 -7.47 -17.81
CA TRP A 351 -9.57 -8.74 -17.10
C TRP A 351 -9.45 -8.57 -15.58
N VAL A 352 -8.64 -7.61 -15.13
CA VAL A 352 -8.50 -7.37 -13.68
C VAL A 352 -9.84 -6.95 -13.06
N GLU A 353 -10.62 -6.10 -13.72
CA GLU A 353 -11.97 -5.73 -13.26
C GLU A 353 -12.95 -6.92 -13.28
N GLU A 354 -12.88 -7.80 -14.30
CA GLU A 354 -13.73 -8.97 -14.41
C GLU A 354 -13.48 -9.98 -13.27
N ASP A 355 -12.22 -10.27 -12.96
CA ASP A 355 -11.85 -11.32 -12.01
C ASP A 355 -11.68 -10.82 -10.56
N PHE A 356 -11.36 -9.52 -10.35
CA PHE A 356 -11.02 -8.95 -9.04
C PHE A 356 -11.82 -7.69 -8.67
N GLY A 357 -12.80 -7.28 -9.48
CA GLY A 357 -13.60 -6.09 -9.25
C GLY A 357 -14.54 -6.16 -8.06
N ASP A 358 -14.85 -7.35 -7.55
CA ASP A 358 -15.65 -7.55 -6.34
C ASP A 358 -14.87 -7.26 -5.04
N LEU A 359 -13.55 -7.14 -5.12
CA LEU A 359 -12.73 -6.74 -3.98
C LEU A 359 -12.95 -5.26 -3.65
N ASN A 360 -12.72 -4.90 -2.38
CA ASN A 360 -12.75 -3.49 -1.99
C ASN A 360 -11.74 -2.68 -2.83
N GLY A 361 -12.08 -1.44 -3.18
CA GLY A 361 -11.22 -0.58 -4.01
C GLY A 361 -9.82 -0.34 -3.45
N VAL A 362 -9.64 -0.55 -2.15
CA VAL A 362 -8.35 -0.44 -1.46
C VAL A 362 -7.80 -1.81 -1.01
N HIS A 363 -8.22 -2.91 -1.62
CA HIS A 363 -7.67 -4.24 -1.30
C HIS A 363 -6.27 -4.42 -1.92
N THR A 364 -5.38 -5.12 -1.20
CA THR A 364 -3.99 -5.35 -1.65
C THR A 364 -3.91 -6.03 -3.02
N VAL A 365 -4.74 -7.05 -3.28
CA VAL A 365 -4.60 -7.90 -4.49
C VAL A 365 -4.90 -7.14 -5.77
N ASN A 366 -6.06 -6.48 -5.89
CA ASN A 366 -6.43 -5.75 -7.10
C ASN A 366 -5.47 -4.58 -7.38
N ASN A 367 -5.04 -3.84 -6.36
CA ASN A 367 -4.09 -2.74 -6.50
C ASN A 367 -2.69 -3.23 -6.89
N ALA A 368 -2.23 -4.35 -6.35
CA ALA A 368 -0.98 -4.98 -6.80
C ALA A 368 -1.02 -5.30 -8.30
N LEU A 369 -2.15 -5.80 -8.81
CA LEU A 369 -2.33 -6.11 -10.23
C LEU A 369 -2.28 -4.85 -11.11
N VAL A 370 -2.81 -3.71 -10.65
CA VAL A 370 -2.67 -2.41 -11.35
C VAL A 370 -1.20 -2.04 -11.51
N VAL A 371 -0.44 -2.06 -10.41
CA VAL A 371 0.98 -1.66 -10.41
C VAL A 371 1.81 -2.54 -11.34
N ILE A 372 1.72 -3.88 -11.22
CA ILE A 372 2.52 -4.78 -12.07
C ILE A 372 2.09 -4.69 -13.55
N GLY A 373 0.82 -4.46 -13.83
CA GLY A 373 0.33 -4.21 -15.18
C GLY A 373 0.88 -2.91 -15.76
N ALA A 374 0.87 -1.83 -14.98
CA ALA A 374 1.42 -0.54 -15.38
C ALA A 374 2.92 -0.60 -15.68
N LEU A 375 3.70 -1.29 -14.84
CA LEU A 375 5.13 -1.51 -15.08
C LEU A 375 5.38 -2.30 -16.38
N PHE A 376 4.60 -3.33 -16.64
CA PHE A 376 4.77 -4.19 -17.82
C PHE A 376 4.37 -3.48 -19.11
N TYR A 377 3.16 -2.95 -19.20
CA TYR A 377 2.66 -2.30 -20.43
C TYR A 377 3.24 -0.91 -20.64
N GLY A 378 3.69 -0.26 -19.60
CA GLY A 378 4.50 0.96 -19.69
C GLY A 378 5.93 0.70 -20.14
N GLU A 379 6.38 -0.58 -20.20
CA GLU A 379 7.75 -0.98 -20.59
C GLU A 379 8.81 -0.32 -19.69
N LEU A 380 8.48 -0.10 -18.43
CA LEU A 380 9.26 0.65 -17.43
C LEU A 380 9.54 2.11 -17.81
N ASP A 381 8.91 2.67 -18.85
CA ASP A 381 8.94 4.12 -19.08
C ASP A 381 8.26 4.83 -17.91
N PHE A 382 8.97 5.78 -17.28
CA PHE A 382 8.48 6.43 -16.07
C PHE A 382 7.15 7.14 -16.28
N HIS A 383 7.10 8.00 -17.30
CA HIS A 383 5.94 8.84 -17.54
C HIS A 383 4.69 7.99 -17.86
N ARG A 384 4.83 7.08 -18.81
CA ARG A 384 3.73 6.22 -19.27
C ARG A 384 3.23 5.25 -18.19
N SER A 385 4.16 4.62 -17.46
CA SER A 385 3.77 3.65 -16.44
C SER A 385 3.05 4.29 -15.26
N VAL A 386 3.49 5.46 -14.79
CA VAL A 386 2.82 6.19 -13.72
C VAL A 386 1.42 6.64 -14.17
N CYS A 387 1.26 7.12 -15.41
CA CYS A 387 -0.05 7.44 -15.98
C CYS A 387 -0.95 6.19 -16.02
N PHE A 388 -0.46 5.04 -16.47
CA PHE A 388 -1.21 3.79 -16.46
C PHE A 388 -1.63 3.35 -15.05
N ALA A 389 -0.74 3.47 -14.06
CA ALA A 389 -1.08 3.13 -12.68
C ALA A 389 -2.28 3.94 -12.16
N VAL A 390 -2.36 5.23 -12.50
CA VAL A 390 -3.47 6.10 -12.13
C VAL A 390 -4.72 5.85 -12.99
N GLU A 391 -4.57 5.69 -14.30
CA GLU A 391 -5.68 5.32 -15.20
C GLU A 391 -6.31 3.96 -14.86
N GLY A 392 -5.56 3.08 -14.20
CA GLY A 392 -6.04 1.79 -13.71
C GLY A 392 -7.16 1.89 -12.68
N GLY A 393 -7.31 3.04 -12.03
CA GLY A 393 -8.35 3.26 -11.03
C GLY A 393 -8.02 2.64 -9.67
N TRP A 394 -9.06 2.36 -8.88
CA TRP A 394 -8.98 1.95 -7.48
C TRP A 394 -8.20 2.96 -6.65
N ASP A 395 -7.16 2.55 -5.95
CA ASP A 395 -6.35 3.40 -5.09
C ASP A 395 -5.24 4.09 -5.90
N THR A 396 -5.59 5.21 -6.51
CA THR A 396 -4.80 5.81 -7.60
C THR A 396 -3.51 6.47 -7.15
N ASP A 397 -3.48 7.09 -5.98
CA ASP A 397 -2.28 7.68 -5.38
C ASP A 397 -1.31 6.62 -4.89
N CYS A 398 -1.82 5.59 -4.20
CA CYS A 398 -1.03 4.43 -3.77
C CYS A 398 -0.40 3.71 -4.97
N ASN A 399 -1.20 3.43 -6.02
CA ASN A 399 -0.71 2.75 -7.22
C ASN A 399 0.31 3.59 -7.98
N GLY A 400 0.03 4.89 -8.14
CA GLY A 400 0.93 5.86 -8.75
C GLY A 400 2.25 6.00 -7.98
N ALA A 401 2.16 6.14 -6.64
CA ALA A 401 3.31 6.25 -5.75
C ALA A 401 4.23 5.02 -5.83
N THR A 402 3.66 3.83 -5.70
CA THR A 402 4.43 2.57 -5.76
C THR A 402 5.06 2.36 -7.13
N CYS A 403 4.32 2.61 -8.21
CA CYS A 403 4.84 2.53 -9.58
C CYS A 403 6.00 3.52 -9.79
N GLY A 404 5.80 4.79 -9.42
CA GLY A 404 6.81 5.85 -9.53
C GLY A 404 8.08 5.56 -8.73
N SER A 405 7.91 5.03 -7.51
CA SER A 405 9.00 4.60 -6.64
C SER A 405 9.89 3.53 -7.28
N ILE A 406 9.28 2.46 -7.79
CA ILE A 406 9.97 1.36 -8.48
C ILE A 406 10.75 1.90 -9.68
N LEU A 407 10.11 2.72 -10.51
CA LEU A 407 10.74 3.28 -11.70
C LEU A 407 11.88 4.25 -11.37
N GLY A 408 11.73 5.04 -10.30
CA GLY A 408 12.79 5.88 -9.79
C GLY A 408 14.01 5.09 -9.33
N ALA A 409 13.80 3.94 -8.69
CA ALA A 409 14.86 3.00 -8.30
C ALA A 409 15.52 2.32 -9.52
N VAL A 410 14.75 2.05 -10.59
CA VAL A 410 15.28 1.50 -11.84
C VAL A 410 16.19 2.51 -12.54
N HIS A 411 15.70 3.72 -12.75
CA HIS A 411 16.34 4.70 -13.65
C HIS A 411 17.33 5.64 -12.96
N GLY A 412 17.10 6.00 -11.71
CA GLY A 412 17.69 7.19 -11.08
C GLY A 412 17.09 8.48 -11.64
N LEU A 413 17.16 9.58 -10.87
CA LEU A 413 16.54 10.84 -11.25
C LEU A 413 17.09 11.38 -12.58
N SER A 414 18.39 11.24 -12.80
CA SER A 414 19.07 11.75 -14.00
C SER A 414 18.59 11.14 -15.32
N ASN A 415 17.92 9.97 -15.28
CA ASN A 415 17.39 9.28 -16.44
C ASN A 415 15.85 9.23 -16.45
N MET A 416 15.18 9.93 -15.54
CA MET A 416 13.72 10.04 -15.53
C MET A 416 13.31 11.27 -16.35
N GLU A 417 12.69 11.00 -17.50
CA GLU A 417 12.12 12.05 -18.35
C GLU A 417 10.62 12.18 -18.10
N SER A 418 10.17 13.26 -17.47
CA SER A 418 8.75 13.57 -17.28
C SER A 418 8.52 15.05 -17.01
N THR A 419 7.51 15.60 -17.65
CA THR A 419 7.01 16.95 -17.39
C THR A 419 6.38 17.12 -16.02
N MET A 420 6.05 16.01 -15.33
CA MET A 420 5.46 15.99 -14.00
C MET A 420 6.48 16.18 -12.87
N ILE A 421 7.79 16.03 -13.12
CA ILE A 421 8.84 16.17 -12.08
C ILE A 421 9.07 17.64 -11.67
N PRO A 422 9.31 18.58 -12.59
CA PRO A 422 9.67 19.96 -12.23
C PRO A 422 8.66 20.68 -11.34
N PRO A 423 7.34 20.51 -11.49
CA PRO A 423 6.36 21.24 -10.68
C PRO A 423 6.45 20.99 -9.17
N LEU A 424 6.96 19.82 -8.75
CA LEU A 424 7.14 19.51 -7.32
C LEU A 424 8.29 20.28 -6.64
N ASN A 425 9.14 20.96 -7.41
CA ASN A 425 10.26 21.77 -6.89
C ASN A 425 11.15 21.01 -5.87
N ASP A 426 11.36 19.72 -6.08
CA ASP A 426 12.12 18.83 -5.18
C ASP A 426 11.62 18.88 -3.72
N THR A 427 10.34 19.17 -3.46
CA THR A 427 9.81 19.51 -2.13
C THR A 427 8.67 18.59 -1.69
N ILE A 428 8.77 18.11 -0.45
CA ILE A 428 7.70 17.39 0.28
C ILE A 428 7.34 18.19 1.54
N LYS A 429 6.04 18.36 1.80
CA LYS A 429 5.49 18.99 3.02
C LYS A 429 4.59 18.00 3.76
N PRO A 430 5.14 17.09 4.55
CA PRO A 430 4.38 16.05 5.20
C PRO A 430 3.72 16.53 6.51
N SER A 431 2.74 15.76 7.01
CA SER A 431 2.15 15.93 8.35
C SER A 431 2.79 14.99 9.39
N VAL A 432 4.11 14.79 9.31
CA VAL A 432 4.89 13.97 10.25
C VAL A 432 5.69 14.86 11.18
N ILE A 433 5.54 14.65 12.50
CA ILE A 433 6.29 15.41 13.50
C ILE A 433 7.79 15.12 13.34
N GLY A 434 8.58 16.19 13.20
CA GLY A 434 10.02 16.10 12.93
C GLY A 434 10.38 16.27 11.45
N PHE A 435 9.39 16.23 10.55
CA PHE A 435 9.52 16.52 9.13
C PHE A 435 8.51 17.62 8.76
N GLN A 436 8.95 18.84 8.56
CA GLN A 436 8.03 19.94 8.20
C GLN A 436 8.02 20.20 6.70
N GLU A 437 9.16 20.56 6.16
CA GLU A 437 9.43 20.74 4.73
C GLU A 437 10.79 20.16 4.47
N ILE A 438 10.90 19.27 3.48
CA ILE A 438 12.15 18.57 3.19
C ILE A 438 12.27 18.34 1.69
N THR A 439 13.50 18.38 1.17
CA THR A 439 13.75 18.06 -0.24
C THR A 439 13.90 16.54 -0.44
N MET A 440 13.48 16.05 -1.60
CA MET A 440 13.69 14.65 -1.99
C MET A 440 15.19 14.34 -2.10
N LYS A 441 15.99 15.33 -2.48
CA LYS A 441 17.45 15.24 -2.47
C LYS A 441 18.04 14.98 -1.08
N GLU A 442 17.56 15.69 -0.06
CA GLU A 442 17.98 15.45 1.32
C GLU A 442 17.55 14.07 1.82
N LEU A 443 16.33 13.65 1.48
CA LEU A 443 15.84 12.30 1.79
C LEU A 443 16.69 11.22 1.12
N ALA A 444 17.07 11.42 -0.14
CA ALA A 444 17.96 10.49 -0.85
C ALA A 444 19.32 10.35 -0.15
N LYS A 445 19.90 11.45 0.31
CA LYS A 445 21.15 11.43 1.07
C LYS A 445 21.01 10.67 2.39
N ARG A 446 19.98 10.96 3.17
CA ARG A 446 19.70 10.27 4.44
C ARG A 446 19.46 8.77 4.22
N THR A 447 18.74 8.43 3.15
CA THR A 447 18.51 7.02 2.75
C THR A 447 19.84 6.34 2.40
N PHE A 448 20.74 7.01 1.69
CA PHE A 448 22.07 6.48 1.37
C PHE A 448 22.88 6.21 2.65
N ASP A 449 22.87 7.14 3.61
CA ASP A 449 23.57 6.98 4.89
C ASP A 449 23.02 5.77 5.68
N VAL A 450 21.70 5.59 5.72
CA VAL A 450 21.02 4.44 6.31
C VAL A 450 21.39 3.13 5.60
N TYR A 451 21.32 3.11 4.28
CA TYR A 451 21.73 1.95 3.48
C TYR A 451 23.15 1.51 3.80
N CYS A 452 24.10 2.45 3.84
CA CYS A 452 25.49 2.17 4.19
C CYS A 452 25.63 1.57 5.61
N SER A 453 24.84 2.06 6.56
CA SER A 453 24.82 1.55 7.93
C SER A 453 24.29 0.12 8.00
N ILE A 454 23.15 -0.15 7.32
CA ILE A 454 22.51 -1.48 7.29
C ILE A 454 23.38 -2.51 6.56
N LYS A 455 24.00 -2.13 5.44
CA LYS A 455 24.88 -3.00 4.66
C LYS A 455 26.10 -3.48 5.46
N ASN A 456 26.56 -2.70 6.41
CA ASN A 456 27.74 -2.97 7.21
C ASN A 456 27.42 -3.63 8.57
N SER A 457 26.15 -3.79 8.94
CA SER A 457 25.69 -4.48 10.14
C SER A 457 25.50 -5.97 9.92
#